data_c8a4b0558ac80cede69cad72e5b92de6
#
_entry.id   c8a4b0558ac80cede69cad72e5b92de6
#
_cell.length_a   1.000
_cell.length_b   1.000
_cell.length_c   1.000
_cell.angle_alpha   90.00
_cell.angle_beta   90.00
_cell.angle_gamma   90.00
#
_symmetry.space_group_name_H-M   'P 1'
#
loop_
_entity.id
_entity.type
_entity.pdbx_description
1 polymer ?
#
loop_
_entity_poly.entity_id
_entity_poly.type
_entity_poly.pdbx_seq_one_letter_code
_entity_poly.pdbx_strand_id
1 'polypeptide(L)'
;VFHVKLPGHDAMARRVDEHLVPTRILLPRRVVDRPLRQVAKRLLMAILVLAATVLIVWLDRTGYHDAADGSVDLLDAVYYSTVTLSTTGYGDITPYSDSARLTNVLLVTPLRVLFLIILVGTTLEVLTERTREDFRLNRWRTNLRDHTVVVGFGTKGRSAIQTLCATGLKKEQIVIVDPATKVIESANAEGFVGVVGDATRSDVLLRAEIQKARQVIIATQRDDTAVLVTLTARQLNRGAKIVAAVREEENAPLLRQSGADAVITSASAAGRLLGLSVLSPSAGTVMEDLIQQGTGLDLVERPVIKAEVGKSVRETDDLVVSVLRGHRLIGYDDPAASPLQLTDRLITIVRVSGGAPPLNTLRQQGA
;
A
#
# COMPACT_ATOMS: atom_id res chain seq x y z
N VAL A 1 33.97 -12.10 -44.15
CA VAL A 1 33.98 -11.93 -42.70
C VAL A 1 32.98 -12.88 -42.09
N PHE A 2 33.48 -14.01 -41.57
CA PHE A 2 32.66 -15.05 -40.93
C PHE A 2 32.36 -14.64 -39.48
N HIS A 3 31.09 -14.41 -39.13
CA HIS A 3 30.62 -14.29 -37.73
C HIS A 3 30.46 -15.69 -37.19
N VAL A 4 31.37 -16.11 -36.31
CA VAL A 4 31.22 -17.31 -35.50
C VAL A 4 30.26 -17.00 -34.33
N LYS A 5 29.04 -17.53 -34.35
CA LYS A 5 28.14 -17.55 -33.22
C LYS A 5 28.65 -18.57 -32.21
N LEU A 6 29.08 -18.11 -31.03
CA LEU A 6 29.42 -18.99 -29.91
C LEU A 6 28.14 -19.64 -29.36
N PRO A 7 28.10 -20.98 -29.20
CA PRO A 7 26.97 -21.65 -28.60
C PRO A 7 27.01 -21.44 -27.07
N GLY A 8 26.06 -20.69 -26.53
CA GLY A 8 25.94 -20.44 -25.09
C GLY A 8 25.17 -19.15 -24.73
N HIS A 9 25.08 -18.20 -25.65
CA HIS A 9 24.40 -16.91 -25.36
C HIS A 9 22.89 -17.05 -25.19
N ASP A 10 22.25 -17.99 -25.91
CA ASP A 10 20.81 -18.20 -25.86
C ASP A 10 20.35 -19.01 -24.63
N ALA A 11 21.24 -19.78 -24.01
CA ALA A 11 20.95 -20.53 -22.79
C ALA A 11 20.97 -19.65 -21.52
N MET A 12 21.80 -18.60 -21.54
CA MET A 12 21.83 -17.62 -20.45
C MET A 12 20.66 -16.65 -20.52
N ALA A 13 20.23 -16.26 -21.70
CA ALA A 13 19.05 -15.41 -21.91
C ALA A 13 17.75 -16.12 -21.47
N ARG A 14 17.61 -17.43 -21.73
CA ARG A 14 16.44 -18.22 -21.31
C ARG A 14 16.35 -18.47 -19.80
N ARG A 15 17.47 -18.46 -19.07
CA ARG A 15 17.45 -18.61 -17.60
C ARG A 15 17.14 -17.31 -16.86
N VAL A 16 17.24 -16.16 -17.50
CA VAL A 16 16.89 -14.86 -16.92
C VAL A 16 15.38 -14.61 -16.92
N ASP A 17 14.64 -15.25 -17.85
CA ASP A 17 13.19 -15.05 -17.97
C ASP A 17 12.33 -15.88 -16.99
N GLU A 18 12.90 -16.88 -16.32
CA GLU A 18 12.12 -17.83 -15.50
C GLU A 18 11.86 -17.37 -14.06
N HIS A 19 12.40 -16.22 -13.63
CA HIS A 19 12.18 -15.64 -12.29
C HIS A 19 11.74 -14.18 -12.27
N LEU A 20 11.11 -13.70 -13.33
CA LEU A 20 10.45 -12.38 -13.33
C LEU A 20 9.17 -12.47 -12.50
N VAL A 21 9.30 -12.30 -11.17
CA VAL A 21 8.15 -12.01 -10.33
C VAL A 21 7.44 -10.80 -10.94
N PRO A 22 6.18 -10.94 -11.38
CA PRO A 22 5.48 -9.83 -12.02
C PRO A 22 5.42 -8.67 -11.03
N THR A 23 6.12 -7.59 -11.33
CA THR A 23 6.14 -6.39 -10.49
C THR A 23 4.73 -5.81 -10.45
N ARG A 24 4.07 -5.88 -9.30
CA ARG A 24 2.70 -5.41 -9.08
C ARG A 24 2.67 -4.35 -8.01
N ILE A 25 1.91 -3.28 -8.26
CA ILE A 25 1.58 -2.29 -7.22
C ILE A 25 0.24 -2.71 -6.61
N LEU A 26 0.23 -2.89 -5.30
CA LEU A 26 -0.97 -3.21 -4.53
C LEU A 26 -1.36 -1.97 -3.70
N LEU A 27 -2.48 -1.36 -4.02
CA LEU A 27 -3.10 -0.31 -3.22
C LEU A 27 -3.93 -0.95 -2.10
N PRO A 28 -4.04 -0.33 -0.92
CA PRO A 28 -4.90 -0.81 0.16
C PRO A 28 -6.31 -1.08 -0.37
N ARG A 29 -6.76 -2.33 -0.24
CA ARG A 29 -8.12 -2.71 -0.60
C ARG A 29 -9.05 -2.15 0.48
N ARG A 30 -9.98 -1.28 0.12
CA ARG A 30 -11.24 -1.22 0.87
C ARG A 30 -11.85 -2.61 0.74
N VAL A 31 -12.23 -3.22 1.87
CA VAL A 31 -12.90 -4.52 1.90
C VAL A 31 -14.14 -4.41 1.01
N VAL A 32 -13.99 -4.77 -0.25
CA VAL A 32 -15.11 -4.96 -1.16
C VAL A 32 -15.49 -6.43 -1.03
N ASP A 33 -16.73 -6.69 -0.69
CA ASP A 33 -17.30 -8.03 -0.62
C ASP A 33 -16.90 -8.83 -1.85
N ARG A 34 -16.57 -10.10 -1.63
CA ARG A 34 -16.04 -11.05 -2.61
C ARG A 34 -16.78 -10.91 -3.94
N PRO A 35 -16.11 -10.58 -5.06
CA PRO A 35 -16.77 -10.30 -6.35
C PRO A 35 -17.60 -11.48 -6.84
N LEU A 36 -17.17 -12.71 -6.58
CA LEU A 36 -17.91 -13.93 -6.86
C LEU A 36 -19.30 -13.98 -6.16
N ARG A 37 -19.42 -13.41 -4.96
CA ARG A 37 -20.69 -13.39 -4.23
C ARG A 37 -21.70 -12.41 -4.84
N GLN A 38 -21.22 -11.32 -5.40
CA GLN A 38 -22.07 -10.34 -6.10
C GLN A 38 -22.54 -10.90 -7.44
N VAL A 39 -21.67 -11.52 -8.22
CA VAL A 39 -22.02 -12.21 -9.46
C VAL A 39 -23.02 -13.34 -9.19
N ALA A 40 -22.80 -14.16 -8.16
CA ALA A 40 -23.71 -15.23 -7.77
C ALA A 40 -25.11 -14.69 -7.36
N LYS A 41 -25.17 -13.58 -6.60
CA LYS A 41 -26.45 -12.94 -6.24
C LYS A 41 -27.21 -12.47 -7.48
N ARG A 42 -26.54 -11.86 -8.44
CA ARG A 42 -27.17 -11.37 -9.68
C ARG A 42 -27.63 -12.52 -10.57
N LEU A 43 -26.82 -13.56 -10.70
CA LEU A 43 -27.23 -14.77 -11.42
C LEU A 43 -28.46 -15.41 -10.78
N LEU A 44 -28.48 -15.50 -9.46
CA LEU A 44 -29.67 -15.96 -8.72
C LEU A 44 -30.90 -15.06 -8.98
N MET A 45 -30.71 -13.73 -8.97
CA MET A 45 -31.79 -12.79 -9.30
C MET A 45 -32.29 -12.98 -10.73
N ALA A 46 -31.41 -13.18 -11.72
CA ALA A 46 -31.79 -13.44 -13.10
C ALA A 46 -32.61 -14.73 -13.22
N ILE A 47 -32.19 -15.80 -12.52
CA ILE A 47 -32.93 -17.07 -12.46
C ILE A 47 -34.29 -16.88 -11.79
N LEU A 48 -34.39 -16.09 -10.73
CA LEU A 48 -35.66 -15.79 -10.06
C LEU A 48 -36.63 -15.01 -10.98
N VAL A 49 -36.09 -14.03 -11.74
CA VAL A 49 -36.90 -13.29 -12.72
C VAL A 49 -37.41 -14.23 -13.83
N LEU A 50 -36.58 -15.13 -14.35
CA LEU A 50 -36.97 -16.14 -15.31
C LEU A 50 -38.06 -17.06 -14.74
N ALA A 51 -37.84 -17.60 -13.53
CA ALA A 51 -38.82 -18.47 -12.89
C ALA A 51 -40.16 -17.76 -12.59
N ALA A 52 -40.11 -16.49 -12.19
CA ALA A 52 -41.31 -15.68 -12.02
C ALA A 52 -42.07 -15.48 -13.35
N THR A 53 -41.38 -15.20 -14.44
CA THR A 53 -41.97 -15.06 -15.77
C THR A 53 -42.60 -16.38 -16.22
N VAL A 54 -41.90 -17.51 -16.06
CA VAL A 54 -42.44 -18.85 -16.36
C VAL A 54 -43.70 -19.12 -15.57
N LEU A 55 -43.70 -18.83 -14.27
CA LEU A 55 -44.88 -19.03 -13.42
C LEU A 55 -46.07 -18.18 -13.87
N ILE A 56 -45.85 -16.90 -14.21
CA ILE A 56 -46.91 -15.99 -14.71
C ILE A 56 -47.50 -16.53 -15.98
N VAL A 57 -46.68 -16.92 -16.96
CA VAL A 57 -47.15 -17.44 -18.27
C VAL A 57 -47.86 -18.78 -18.10
N TRP A 58 -47.33 -19.67 -17.24
CA TRP A 58 -47.95 -20.98 -16.98
C TRP A 58 -49.31 -20.87 -16.26
N LEU A 59 -49.47 -19.92 -15.34
CA LEU A 59 -50.76 -19.67 -14.67
C LEU A 59 -51.82 -19.12 -15.60
N ASP A 60 -51.39 -18.28 -16.59
CA ASP A 60 -52.30 -17.68 -17.58
C ASP A 60 -52.23 -18.38 -18.95
N ARG A 61 -51.79 -19.66 -18.98
CA ARG A 61 -51.51 -20.43 -20.22
C ARG A 61 -52.65 -20.48 -21.22
N THR A 62 -53.88 -20.45 -20.74
CA THR A 62 -55.10 -20.45 -21.60
C THR A 62 -55.25 -19.15 -22.37
N GLY A 63 -54.55 -18.10 -22.03
CA GLY A 63 -54.52 -16.82 -22.72
C GLY A 63 -53.45 -16.71 -23.80
N TYR A 64 -52.63 -17.74 -23.94
CA TYR A 64 -51.56 -17.81 -24.96
C TYR A 64 -51.91 -18.85 -26.03
N HIS A 65 -51.42 -18.64 -27.23
CA HIS A 65 -51.58 -19.51 -28.38
C HIS A 65 -50.24 -19.90 -28.95
N ASP A 66 -49.98 -21.21 -29.05
CA ASP A 66 -48.83 -21.78 -29.77
C ASP A 66 -49.22 -22.03 -31.21
N ALA A 67 -48.42 -21.58 -32.16
CA ALA A 67 -48.62 -21.82 -33.58
C ALA A 67 -48.47 -23.30 -34.01
N ALA A 68 -47.83 -24.15 -33.19
CA ALA A 68 -47.59 -25.53 -33.50
C ALA A 68 -48.79 -26.43 -33.22
N ASP A 69 -49.38 -26.35 -32.00
CA ASP A 69 -50.47 -27.23 -31.56
C ASP A 69 -51.64 -26.50 -30.89
N GLY A 70 -51.51 -25.18 -30.74
CA GLY A 70 -52.56 -24.30 -30.17
C GLY A 70 -52.63 -24.30 -28.65
N SER A 71 -51.86 -25.15 -27.95
CA SER A 71 -51.87 -25.28 -26.51
C SER A 71 -50.48 -24.93 -25.93
N VAL A 72 -50.47 -24.38 -24.72
CA VAL A 72 -49.20 -24.01 -24.03
C VAL A 72 -49.03 -24.90 -22.82
N ASP A 73 -48.02 -25.75 -22.84
CA ASP A 73 -47.61 -26.57 -21.69
C ASP A 73 -46.53 -25.90 -20.84
N LEU A 74 -45.96 -26.60 -19.85
CA LEU A 74 -44.91 -26.06 -19.00
C LEU A 74 -43.61 -25.81 -19.79
N LEU A 75 -43.27 -26.67 -20.74
CA LEU A 75 -42.07 -26.52 -21.57
C LEU A 75 -42.21 -25.27 -22.47
N ASP A 76 -43.37 -25.06 -23.02
CA ASP A 76 -43.70 -23.90 -23.85
C ASP A 76 -43.64 -22.61 -23.03
N ALA A 77 -44.10 -22.65 -21.77
CA ALA A 77 -43.98 -21.50 -20.86
C ALA A 77 -42.51 -21.16 -20.55
N VAL A 78 -41.65 -22.18 -20.36
CA VAL A 78 -40.20 -21.98 -20.15
C VAL A 78 -39.54 -21.43 -21.44
N TYR A 79 -39.88 -22.02 -22.58
CA TYR A 79 -39.39 -21.59 -23.89
C TYR A 79 -39.79 -20.14 -24.18
N TYR A 80 -41.08 -19.81 -24.10
CA TYR A 80 -41.60 -18.47 -24.31
C TYR A 80 -40.94 -17.43 -23.41
N SER A 81 -40.82 -17.76 -22.10
CA SER A 81 -40.24 -16.86 -21.13
C SER A 81 -38.73 -16.61 -21.44
N THR A 82 -37.99 -17.66 -21.82
CA THR A 82 -36.58 -17.54 -22.19
C THR A 82 -36.42 -16.71 -23.46
N VAL A 83 -37.18 -16.97 -24.49
CA VAL A 83 -37.13 -16.25 -25.76
C VAL A 83 -37.57 -14.79 -25.59
N THR A 84 -38.59 -14.55 -24.75
CA THR A 84 -39.09 -13.19 -24.47
C THR A 84 -38.09 -12.38 -23.64
N LEU A 85 -37.55 -12.94 -22.55
CA LEU A 85 -36.56 -12.26 -21.69
C LEU A 85 -35.23 -12.00 -22.42
N SER A 86 -34.79 -12.92 -23.30
CA SER A 86 -33.61 -12.72 -24.15
C SER A 86 -33.80 -11.69 -25.26
N THR A 87 -35.02 -11.15 -25.41
CA THR A 87 -35.42 -10.20 -26.49
C THR A 87 -35.42 -10.78 -27.90
N THR A 88 -35.37 -12.09 -28.06
CA THR A 88 -35.42 -12.75 -29.38
C THR A 88 -36.81 -12.64 -29.98
N GLY A 89 -37.85 -13.08 -29.29
CA GLY A 89 -39.27 -12.92 -29.66
C GLY A 89 -39.64 -13.50 -31.01
N TYR A 90 -39.52 -14.82 -31.18
CA TYR A 90 -39.86 -15.47 -32.47
C TYR A 90 -41.32 -15.30 -32.89
N GLY A 91 -42.22 -15.09 -31.95
CA GLY A 91 -43.65 -14.86 -32.25
C GLY A 91 -44.44 -16.13 -32.55
N ASP A 92 -43.87 -17.29 -32.26
CA ASP A 92 -44.49 -18.61 -32.37
C ASP A 92 -45.48 -18.86 -31.22
N ILE A 93 -45.17 -18.39 -30.02
CA ILE A 93 -46.13 -18.35 -28.91
C ILE A 93 -46.48 -16.88 -28.64
N THR A 94 -47.77 -16.57 -28.60
CA THR A 94 -48.26 -15.19 -28.47
C THR A 94 -49.44 -15.08 -27.52
N PRO A 95 -49.52 -13.96 -26.71
CA PRO A 95 -50.70 -13.67 -25.92
C PRO A 95 -51.86 -13.25 -26.81
N TYR A 96 -52.92 -14.01 -26.76
CA TYR A 96 -54.07 -13.80 -27.61
C TYR A 96 -55.26 -13.20 -26.84
N SER A 97 -55.48 -13.54 -25.58
CA SER A 97 -56.54 -12.98 -24.73
C SER A 97 -56.17 -11.58 -24.22
N ASP A 98 -57.18 -10.75 -23.94
CA ASP A 98 -56.96 -9.42 -23.38
C ASP A 98 -56.31 -9.46 -22.01
N SER A 99 -56.60 -10.48 -21.16
CA SER A 99 -55.96 -10.71 -19.90
C SER A 99 -54.45 -11.00 -20.08
N ALA A 100 -54.10 -11.91 -20.99
CA ALA A 100 -52.69 -12.26 -21.26
C ALA A 100 -51.90 -11.10 -21.83
N ARG A 101 -52.52 -10.28 -22.68
CA ARG A 101 -51.90 -9.05 -23.19
C ARG A 101 -51.64 -8.04 -22.09
N LEU A 102 -52.63 -7.84 -21.19
CA LEU A 102 -52.44 -6.96 -20.01
C LEU A 102 -51.36 -7.45 -19.11
N THR A 103 -51.33 -8.76 -18.81
CA THR A 103 -50.28 -9.42 -18.01
C THR A 103 -48.89 -9.22 -18.63
N ASN A 104 -48.77 -9.35 -19.95
CA ASN A 104 -47.54 -9.09 -20.67
C ASN A 104 -47.05 -7.66 -20.51
N VAL A 105 -47.95 -6.68 -20.67
CA VAL A 105 -47.59 -5.25 -20.57
C VAL A 105 -47.20 -4.88 -19.16
N LEU A 106 -47.97 -5.33 -18.15
CA LEU A 106 -47.79 -4.88 -16.77
C LEU A 106 -46.73 -5.70 -15.96
N LEU A 107 -46.53 -6.98 -16.28
CA LEU A 107 -45.66 -7.87 -15.52
C LEU A 107 -44.48 -8.36 -16.37
N VAL A 108 -44.72 -9.01 -17.52
CA VAL A 108 -43.66 -9.64 -18.30
C VAL A 108 -42.70 -8.60 -18.90
N THR A 109 -43.20 -7.48 -19.40
CA THR A 109 -42.36 -6.42 -19.97
C THR A 109 -41.45 -5.74 -18.92
N PRO A 110 -41.91 -5.34 -17.72
CA PRO A 110 -41.05 -4.86 -16.67
C PRO A 110 -40.03 -5.90 -16.20
N LEU A 111 -40.41 -7.20 -16.06
CA LEU A 111 -39.50 -8.29 -15.71
C LEU A 111 -38.44 -8.48 -16.78
N ARG A 112 -38.78 -8.37 -18.07
CA ARG A 112 -37.81 -8.39 -19.19
C ARG A 112 -36.81 -7.25 -19.08
N VAL A 113 -37.26 -6.02 -18.82
CA VAL A 113 -36.35 -4.87 -18.63
C VAL A 113 -35.45 -5.09 -17.41
N LEU A 114 -35.99 -5.59 -16.31
CA LEU A 114 -35.22 -5.92 -15.10
C LEU A 114 -34.16 -7.00 -15.38
N PHE A 115 -34.53 -8.06 -16.11
CA PHE A 115 -33.60 -9.12 -16.53
C PHE A 115 -32.41 -8.56 -17.32
N LEU A 116 -32.70 -7.69 -18.29
CA LEU A 116 -31.69 -7.04 -19.12
C LEU A 116 -30.77 -6.14 -18.28
N ILE A 117 -31.32 -5.36 -17.34
CA ILE A 117 -30.52 -4.51 -16.43
C ILE A 117 -29.58 -5.36 -15.60
N ILE A 118 -30.05 -6.51 -15.05
CA ILE A 118 -29.22 -7.43 -14.29
C ILE A 118 -28.10 -8.00 -15.16
N LEU A 119 -28.39 -8.44 -16.38
CA LEU A 119 -27.43 -9.06 -17.29
C LEU A 119 -26.36 -8.05 -17.75
N VAL A 120 -26.78 -6.89 -18.26
CA VAL A 120 -25.89 -5.81 -18.74
C VAL A 120 -25.09 -5.22 -17.57
N GLY A 121 -25.74 -5.01 -16.41
CA GLY A 121 -25.08 -4.49 -15.22
C GLY A 121 -23.94 -5.38 -14.72
N THR A 122 -24.06 -6.71 -14.89
CA THR A 122 -22.99 -7.65 -14.54
C THR A 122 -21.77 -7.48 -15.45
N THR A 123 -22.00 -7.31 -16.75
CA THR A 123 -20.93 -7.11 -17.75
C THR A 123 -20.21 -5.76 -17.55
N LEU A 124 -20.97 -4.69 -17.30
CA LEU A 124 -20.44 -3.34 -17.03
C LEU A 124 -19.60 -3.29 -15.74
N GLU A 125 -19.96 -4.03 -14.70
CA GLU A 125 -19.21 -4.04 -13.44
C GLU A 125 -17.84 -4.66 -13.63
N VAL A 126 -17.73 -5.77 -14.34
CA VAL A 126 -16.44 -6.43 -14.65
C VAL A 126 -15.54 -5.51 -15.48
N LEU A 127 -16.11 -4.77 -16.43
CA LEU A 127 -15.35 -3.81 -17.26
C LEU A 127 -14.90 -2.58 -16.47
N THR A 128 -15.78 -2.05 -15.60
CA THR A 128 -15.47 -0.84 -14.81
C THR A 128 -14.52 -1.11 -13.65
N GLU A 129 -14.42 -2.33 -13.15
CA GLU A 129 -13.49 -2.65 -12.04
C GLU A 129 -12.03 -2.45 -12.44
N ARG A 130 -11.63 -2.91 -13.63
CA ARG A 130 -10.29 -2.67 -14.19
C ARG A 130 -9.98 -1.19 -14.37
N THR A 131 -10.93 -0.46 -14.97
CA THR A 131 -10.77 0.99 -15.21
C THR A 131 -10.67 1.78 -13.89
N ARG A 132 -11.41 1.38 -12.86
CA ARG A 132 -11.33 2.00 -11.51
C ARG A 132 -9.99 1.74 -10.83
N GLU A 133 -9.43 0.54 -10.96
CA GLU A 133 -8.10 0.23 -10.40
C GLU A 133 -7.01 1.07 -11.07
N ASP A 134 -7.02 1.16 -12.39
CA ASP A 134 -6.07 2.00 -13.14
C ASP A 134 -6.20 3.49 -12.79
N PHE A 135 -7.44 3.97 -12.67
CA PHE A 135 -7.71 5.36 -12.29
C PHE A 135 -7.23 5.67 -10.85
N ARG A 136 -7.48 4.74 -9.90
CA ARG A 136 -6.98 4.85 -8.52
C ARG A 136 -5.46 4.87 -8.47
N LEU A 137 -4.82 3.99 -9.24
CA LEU A 137 -3.37 3.91 -9.33
C LEU A 137 -2.77 5.20 -9.90
N ASN A 138 -3.33 5.71 -10.99
CA ASN A 138 -2.87 6.96 -11.60
C ASN A 138 -3.09 8.15 -10.67
N ARG A 139 -4.23 8.24 -9.99
CA ARG A 139 -4.51 9.29 -9.00
C ARG A 139 -3.56 9.21 -7.81
N TRP A 140 -3.25 8.01 -7.33
CA TRP A 140 -2.29 7.80 -6.25
C TRP A 140 -0.90 8.29 -6.68
N ARG A 141 -0.41 7.88 -7.86
CA ARG A 141 0.89 8.31 -8.39
C ARG A 141 1.01 9.83 -8.55
N THR A 142 -0.06 10.47 -8.99
CA THR A 142 -0.08 11.93 -9.20
C THR A 142 -0.03 12.69 -7.88
N ASN A 143 -0.70 12.18 -6.85
CA ASN A 143 -0.79 12.83 -5.54
C ASN A 143 0.37 12.48 -4.60
N LEU A 144 1.14 11.42 -4.90
CA LEU A 144 2.23 10.97 -4.05
C LEU A 144 3.44 11.88 -4.20
N ARG A 145 3.79 12.58 -3.11
CA ARG A 145 4.98 13.44 -2.99
C ARG A 145 5.51 13.40 -1.58
N ASP A 146 6.82 13.62 -1.43
CA ASP A 146 7.51 13.70 -0.13
C ASP A 146 7.27 12.48 0.77
N HIS A 147 7.01 11.33 0.17
CA HIS A 147 6.71 10.08 0.86
C HIS A 147 7.98 9.34 1.29
N THR A 148 7.78 8.31 2.09
CA THR A 148 8.84 7.40 2.54
C THR A 148 8.74 6.08 1.78
N VAL A 149 9.84 5.67 1.15
CA VAL A 149 9.96 4.33 0.57
C VAL A 149 10.68 3.42 1.56
N VAL A 150 10.08 2.28 1.89
CA VAL A 150 10.69 1.28 2.78
C VAL A 150 10.94 0.00 1.99
N VAL A 151 12.21 -0.34 1.83
CA VAL A 151 12.64 -1.56 1.13
C VAL A 151 12.90 -2.67 2.14
N GLY A 152 12.08 -3.73 2.07
CA GLY A 152 12.08 -4.85 3.02
C GLY A 152 11.09 -4.63 4.17
N PHE A 153 10.06 -5.47 4.24
CA PHE A 153 9.01 -5.42 5.27
C PHE A 153 9.10 -6.59 6.26
N GLY A 154 10.34 -6.98 6.59
CA GLY A 154 10.67 -7.88 7.70
C GLY A 154 10.62 -7.15 9.05
N THR A 155 11.21 -7.74 10.10
CA THR A 155 11.22 -7.17 11.47
C THR A 155 11.77 -5.74 11.49
N LYS A 156 12.92 -5.48 10.85
CA LYS A 156 13.54 -4.15 10.79
C LYS A 156 12.64 -3.11 10.13
N GLY A 157 12.07 -3.44 8.97
CA GLY A 157 11.20 -2.53 8.23
C GLY A 157 9.91 -2.24 8.97
N ARG A 158 9.29 -3.24 9.60
CA ARG A 158 8.08 -3.06 10.43
C ARG A 158 8.34 -2.15 11.62
N SER A 159 9.42 -2.36 12.36
CA SER A 159 9.79 -1.52 13.50
C SER A 159 10.05 -0.07 13.06
N ALA A 160 10.77 0.13 11.94
CA ALA A 160 10.99 1.47 11.41
C ALA A 160 9.68 2.18 11.03
N ILE A 161 8.75 1.47 10.39
CA ILE A 161 7.43 2.01 10.04
C ILE A 161 6.61 2.33 11.29
N GLN A 162 6.63 1.49 12.32
CA GLN A 162 5.94 1.75 13.58
C GLN A 162 6.42 3.06 14.23
N THR A 163 7.75 3.26 14.28
CA THR A 163 8.35 4.50 14.76
C THR A 163 7.90 5.71 13.95
N LEU A 164 7.91 5.63 12.61
CA LEU A 164 7.45 6.71 11.74
C LEU A 164 5.96 7.02 11.92
N CYS A 165 5.14 6.00 12.09
CA CYS A 165 3.70 6.20 12.35
C CYS A 165 3.46 6.81 13.74
N ALA A 166 4.24 6.43 14.76
CA ALA A 166 4.17 7.01 16.09
C ALA A 166 4.51 8.51 16.09
N THR A 167 5.41 8.96 15.20
CA THR A 167 5.73 10.39 15.01
C THR A 167 4.73 11.13 14.11
N GLY A 168 3.60 10.49 13.73
CA GLY A 168 2.50 11.12 13.00
C GLY A 168 2.57 11.00 11.47
N LEU A 169 3.49 10.21 10.92
CA LEU A 169 3.51 9.93 9.48
C LEU A 169 2.31 9.05 9.11
N LYS A 170 1.54 9.49 8.12
CA LYS A 170 0.35 8.75 7.67
C LYS A 170 0.74 7.52 6.85
N LYS A 171 -0.02 6.43 6.98
CA LYS A 171 0.21 5.19 6.23
C LYS A 171 0.20 5.38 4.71
N GLU A 172 -0.60 6.30 4.21
CA GLU A 172 -0.71 6.65 2.79
C GLU A 172 0.57 7.30 2.22
N GLN A 173 1.44 7.81 3.10
CA GLN A 173 2.73 8.39 2.76
C GLN A 173 3.88 7.39 2.85
N ILE A 174 3.59 6.12 3.09
CA ILE A 174 4.58 5.04 3.16
C ILE A 174 4.34 4.07 2.02
N VAL A 175 5.39 3.82 1.23
CA VAL A 175 5.39 2.83 0.15
C VAL A 175 6.37 1.72 0.50
N ILE A 176 5.88 0.50 0.55
CA ILE A 176 6.67 -0.67 0.92
C ILE A 176 7.07 -1.42 -0.35
N VAL A 177 8.34 -1.78 -0.47
CA VAL A 177 8.88 -2.60 -1.56
C VAL A 177 9.43 -3.90 -0.97
N ASP A 178 8.92 -5.04 -1.44
CA ASP A 178 9.37 -6.36 -0.99
C ASP A 178 9.18 -7.38 -2.13
N PRO A 179 10.13 -8.32 -2.36
CA PRO A 179 9.97 -9.34 -3.40
C PRO A 179 8.88 -10.37 -3.09
N ALA A 180 8.55 -10.58 -1.82
CA ALA A 180 7.57 -11.58 -1.40
C ALA A 180 6.13 -11.05 -1.47
N THR A 181 5.33 -11.57 -2.39
CA THR A 181 3.92 -11.18 -2.58
C THR A 181 3.10 -11.26 -1.28
N LYS A 182 3.28 -12.33 -0.49
CA LYS A 182 2.57 -12.50 0.80
C LYS A 182 2.89 -11.39 1.81
N VAL A 183 4.14 -10.90 1.80
CA VAL A 183 4.57 -9.80 2.68
C VAL A 183 3.87 -8.51 2.27
N ILE A 184 3.79 -8.23 0.98
CA ILE A 184 3.10 -7.05 0.45
C ILE A 184 1.58 -7.15 0.66
N GLU A 185 0.98 -8.33 0.53
CA GLU A 185 -0.45 -8.54 0.85
C GLU A 185 -0.74 -8.25 2.33
N SER A 186 0.15 -8.69 3.25
CA SER A 186 0.04 -8.35 4.67
C SER A 186 0.14 -6.84 4.91
N ALA A 187 1.14 -6.18 4.31
CA ALA A 187 1.30 -4.72 4.39
C ALA A 187 0.06 -3.97 3.87
N ASN A 188 -0.52 -4.48 2.78
CA ASN A 188 -1.71 -3.90 2.18
C ASN A 188 -2.95 -4.06 3.06
N ALA A 189 -3.11 -5.22 3.75
CA ALA A 189 -4.15 -5.43 4.73
C ALA A 189 -4.01 -4.49 5.95
N GLU A 190 -2.79 -4.11 6.30
CA GLU A 190 -2.48 -3.12 7.34
C GLU A 190 -2.71 -1.66 6.88
N GLY A 191 -3.04 -1.44 5.59
CA GLY A 191 -3.35 -0.13 5.02
C GLY A 191 -2.19 0.56 4.30
N PHE A 192 -1.06 -0.12 4.09
CA PHE A 192 0.08 0.43 3.36
C PHE A 192 -0.01 0.16 1.86
N VAL A 193 0.59 1.05 1.07
CA VAL A 193 0.81 0.77 -0.35
C VAL A 193 2.03 -0.12 -0.51
N GLY A 194 1.91 -1.16 -1.33
CA GLY A 194 2.98 -2.11 -1.55
C GLY A 194 3.33 -2.29 -3.03
N VAL A 195 4.62 -2.46 -3.29
CA VAL A 195 5.18 -2.81 -4.60
C VAL A 195 5.86 -4.16 -4.48
N VAL A 196 5.36 -5.15 -5.20
CA VAL A 196 5.98 -6.48 -5.26
C VAL A 196 7.12 -6.42 -6.28
N GLY A 197 8.33 -6.76 -5.87
CA GLY A 197 9.46 -6.84 -6.79
C GLY A 197 10.82 -6.71 -6.08
N ASP A 198 11.86 -7.00 -6.84
CA ASP A 198 13.24 -6.85 -6.39
C ASP A 198 13.69 -5.38 -6.50
N ALA A 199 13.91 -4.74 -5.35
CA ALA A 199 14.29 -3.34 -5.25
C ALA A 199 15.70 -3.01 -5.79
N THR A 200 16.52 -4.00 -6.14
CA THR A 200 17.79 -3.77 -6.85
C THR A 200 17.54 -3.28 -8.28
N ARG A 201 16.34 -3.50 -8.81
CA ARG A 201 15.93 -3.11 -10.17
C ARG A 201 15.34 -1.70 -10.18
N SER A 202 15.77 -0.91 -11.12
CA SER A 202 15.31 0.49 -11.28
C SER A 202 13.80 0.58 -11.57
N ASP A 203 13.24 -0.34 -12.38
CA ASP A 203 11.82 -0.35 -12.73
C ASP A 203 10.92 -0.57 -11.50
N VAL A 204 11.35 -1.36 -10.52
CA VAL A 204 10.64 -1.60 -9.27
C VAL A 204 10.60 -0.34 -8.39
N LEU A 205 11.76 0.32 -8.22
CA LEU A 205 11.86 1.56 -7.46
C LEU A 205 11.12 2.72 -8.14
N LEU A 206 11.11 2.79 -9.48
CA LEU A 206 10.32 3.76 -10.22
C LEU A 206 8.81 3.57 -10.00
N ARG A 207 8.33 2.32 -9.87
CA ARG A 207 6.93 2.04 -9.50
C ARG A 207 6.58 2.47 -8.08
N ALA A 208 7.57 2.48 -7.17
CA ALA A 208 7.43 3.06 -5.84
C ALA A 208 7.51 4.60 -5.84
N GLU A 209 7.59 5.24 -7.01
CA GLU A 209 7.72 6.70 -7.19
C GLU A 209 8.94 7.28 -6.44
N ILE A 210 10.04 6.55 -6.38
CA ILE A 210 11.24 6.92 -5.61
C ILE A 210 11.77 8.30 -5.97
N GLN A 211 11.57 8.75 -7.20
CA GLN A 211 11.99 10.07 -7.67
C GLN A 211 11.33 11.24 -6.91
N LYS A 212 10.15 10.99 -6.32
CA LYS A 212 9.37 11.94 -5.53
C LYS A 212 9.49 11.67 -4.02
N ALA A 213 10.23 10.63 -3.64
CA ALA A 213 10.39 10.26 -2.23
C ALA A 213 11.30 11.27 -1.52
N ARG A 214 10.92 11.67 -0.30
CA ARG A 214 11.73 12.49 0.59
C ARG A 214 12.80 11.65 1.29
N GLN A 215 12.45 10.41 1.62
CA GLN A 215 13.35 9.52 2.36
C GLN A 215 13.15 8.06 1.94
N VAL A 216 14.23 7.29 2.06
CA VAL A 216 14.28 5.87 1.73
C VAL A 216 14.89 5.12 2.90
N ILE A 217 14.20 4.09 3.38
CA ILE A 217 14.69 3.17 4.41
C ILE A 217 14.99 1.83 3.75
N ILE A 218 16.23 1.37 3.86
CA ILE A 218 16.67 0.10 3.31
C ILE A 218 16.87 -0.87 4.46
N ALA A 219 15.93 -1.80 4.62
CA ALA A 219 15.84 -2.77 5.71
C ALA A 219 15.91 -4.22 5.20
N THR A 220 16.71 -4.47 4.16
CA THR A 220 16.91 -5.79 3.56
C THR A 220 17.63 -6.74 4.53
N GLN A 221 17.55 -8.05 4.26
CA GLN A 221 18.21 -9.05 5.07
C GLN A 221 19.69 -9.24 4.69
N ARG A 222 20.03 -8.99 3.43
CA ARG A 222 21.36 -9.19 2.85
C ARG A 222 22.03 -7.86 2.60
N ASP A 223 23.31 -7.75 2.96
CA ASP A 223 24.09 -6.53 2.82
C ASP A 223 24.43 -6.20 1.36
N ASP A 224 24.68 -7.23 0.52
CA ASP A 224 24.88 -7.06 -0.92
C ASP A 224 23.64 -6.43 -1.60
N THR A 225 22.45 -6.92 -1.23
CA THR A 225 21.19 -6.35 -1.68
C THR A 225 21.03 -4.90 -1.19
N ALA A 226 21.38 -4.60 0.08
CA ALA A 226 21.33 -3.25 0.61
C ALA A 226 22.22 -2.28 -0.17
N VAL A 227 23.43 -2.70 -0.54
CA VAL A 227 24.36 -1.90 -1.37
C VAL A 227 23.77 -1.60 -2.74
N LEU A 228 23.26 -2.62 -3.44
CA LEU A 228 22.68 -2.45 -4.78
C LEU A 228 21.43 -1.56 -4.74
N VAL A 229 20.54 -1.75 -3.76
CA VAL A 229 19.36 -0.90 -3.58
C VAL A 229 19.76 0.54 -3.28
N THR A 230 20.78 0.77 -2.44
CA THR A 230 21.28 2.10 -2.11
C THR A 230 21.80 2.81 -3.36
N LEU A 231 22.63 2.13 -4.16
CA LEU A 231 23.14 2.66 -5.43
C LEU A 231 22.00 3.03 -6.37
N THR A 232 21.07 2.13 -6.60
CA THR A 232 19.92 2.34 -7.50
C THR A 232 19.04 3.49 -7.00
N ALA A 233 18.76 3.53 -5.70
CA ALA A 233 17.96 4.58 -5.07
C ALA A 233 18.63 5.97 -5.23
N ARG A 234 19.92 6.07 -4.95
CA ARG A 234 20.69 7.32 -5.08
C ARG A 234 20.79 7.78 -6.54
N GLN A 235 20.94 6.84 -7.48
CA GLN A 235 20.94 7.15 -8.91
C GLN A 235 19.60 7.74 -9.37
N LEU A 236 18.48 7.17 -8.90
CA LEU A 236 17.13 7.60 -9.28
C LEU A 236 16.67 8.86 -8.53
N ASN A 237 17.16 9.08 -7.30
CA ASN A 237 16.84 10.26 -6.50
C ASN A 237 18.05 10.73 -5.69
N ARG A 238 18.70 11.79 -6.21
CA ARG A 238 19.89 12.38 -5.59
C ARG A 238 19.59 13.12 -4.28
N GLY A 239 18.37 13.62 -4.11
CA GLY A 239 17.97 14.44 -2.96
C GLY A 239 17.32 13.66 -1.82
N ALA A 240 16.96 12.40 -2.01
CA ALA A 240 16.33 11.61 -0.96
C ALA A 240 17.31 11.35 0.19
N LYS A 241 16.81 11.40 1.44
CA LYS A 241 17.55 10.94 2.60
C LYS A 241 17.50 9.41 2.66
N ILE A 242 18.64 8.75 2.49
CA ILE A 242 18.74 7.29 2.47
C ILE A 242 19.32 6.79 3.78
N VAL A 243 18.55 6.00 4.52
CA VAL A 243 18.98 5.30 5.74
C VAL A 243 18.99 3.81 5.46
N ALA A 244 20.16 3.17 5.63
CA ALA A 244 20.30 1.75 5.33
C ALA A 244 20.70 0.96 6.57
N ALA A 245 20.07 -0.20 6.76
CA ALA A 245 20.49 -1.17 7.75
C ALA A 245 21.50 -2.13 7.13
N VAL A 246 22.59 -2.37 7.84
CA VAL A 246 23.60 -3.36 7.52
C VAL A 246 23.67 -4.39 8.65
N ARG A 247 23.99 -5.63 8.30
CA ARG A 247 24.18 -6.70 9.26
C ARG A 247 25.62 -6.71 9.80
N GLU A 248 26.58 -6.76 8.87
CA GLU A 248 28.01 -6.83 9.21
C GLU A 248 28.62 -5.43 9.17
N GLU A 249 29.34 -5.07 10.25
CA GLU A 249 29.91 -3.72 10.44
C GLU A 249 30.93 -3.37 9.36
N GLU A 250 31.66 -4.36 8.84
CA GLU A 250 32.64 -4.22 7.77
C GLU A 250 32.01 -3.72 6.45
N ASN A 251 30.72 -3.94 6.23
CA ASN A 251 29.99 -3.48 5.05
C ASN A 251 29.43 -2.04 5.17
N ALA A 252 29.50 -1.43 6.36
CA ALA A 252 28.97 -0.07 6.57
C ALA A 252 29.69 0.99 5.71
N PRO A 253 31.02 0.96 5.48
CA PRO A 253 31.69 1.88 4.57
C PRO A 253 31.20 1.77 3.13
N LEU A 254 30.88 0.55 2.65
CA LEU A 254 30.38 0.34 1.29
C LEU A 254 29.01 1.00 1.09
N LEU A 255 28.12 0.90 2.08
CA LEU A 255 26.82 1.56 2.02
C LEU A 255 26.93 3.08 2.00
N ARG A 256 27.86 3.67 2.80
CA ARG A 256 28.11 5.12 2.75
C ARG A 256 28.66 5.55 1.40
N GLN A 257 29.60 4.81 0.83
CA GLN A 257 30.16 5.05 -0.51
C GLN A 257 29.09 4.89 -1.60
N SER A 258 28.13 3.99 -1.40
CA SER A 258 26.98 3.79 -2.30
C SER A 258 25.95 4.92 -2.22
N GLY A 259 26.10 5.86 -1.28
CA GLY A 259 25.23 7.03 -1.16
C GLY A 259 24.21 6.99 -0.04
N ALA A 260 24.36 6.09 0.96
CA ALA A 260 23.57 6.16 2.18
C ALA A 260 23.99 7.35 3.04
N ASP A 261 23.02 8.16 3.48
CA ASP A 261 23.27 9.29 4.41
C ASP A 261 23.49 8.81 5.84
N ALA A 262 22.85 7.70 6.22
CA ALA A 262 23.06 7.06 7.50
C ALA A 262 23.06 5.53 7.35
N VAL A 263 23.92 4.87 8.10
CA VAL A 263 24.03 3.41 8.12
C VAL A 263 23.91 2.92 9.57
N ILE A 264 22.99 2.01 9.80
CA ILE A 264 22.72 1.40 11.11
C ILE A 264 23.17 -0.06 11.08
N THR A 265 24.16 -0.41 11.92
CA THR A 265 24.63 -1.78 12.09
C THR A 265 23.71 -2.53 13.05
N SER A 266 22.72 -3.22 12.52
CA SER A 266 21.61 -3.78 13.30
C SER A 266 22.03 -4.85 14.29
N ALA A 267 22.95 -5.77 13.92
CA ALA A 267 23.44 -6.83 14.79
C ALA A 267 24.29 -6.26 15.95
N SER A 268 25.18 -5.33 15.63
CA SER A 268 26.08 -4.69 16.60
C SER A 268 25.30 -3.82 17.61
N ALA A 269 24.27 -3.09 17.13
CA ALA A 269 23.40 -2.30 18.01
C ALA A 269 22.62 -3.18 18.99
N ALA A 270 22.02 -4.26 18.50
CA ALA A 270 21.31 -5.22 19.36
C ALA A 270 22.26 -5.89 20.36
N GLY A 271 23.46 -6.30 19.92
CA GLY A 271 24.48 -6.91 20.81
C GLY A 271 24.94 -5.96 21.92
N ARG A 272 25.14 -4.67 21.60
CA ARG A 272 25.48 -3.65 22.62
C ARG A 272 24.38 -3.46 23.65
N LEU A 273 23.10 -3.42 23.19
CA LEU A 273 21.96 -3.31 24.10
C LEU A 273 21.83 -4.54 25.00
N LEU A 274 22.03 -5.75 24.47
CA LEU A 274 22.08 -6.97 25.28
C LEU A 274 23.19 -6.90 26.33
N GLY A 275 24.40 -6.52 25.94
CA GLY A 275 25.53 -6.35 26.88
C GLY A 275 25.22 -5.32 27.97
N LEU A 276 24.66 -4.17 27.62
CA LEU A 276 24.23 -3.15 28.56
C LEU A 276 23.18 -3.69 29.54
N SER A 277 22.22 -4.46 29.05
CA SER A 277 21.13 -5.02 29.87
C SER A 277 21.63 -6.07 30.88
N VAL A 278 22.74 -6.77 30.56
CA VAL A 278 23.41 -7.67 31.53
C VAL A 278 24.15 -6.89 32.58
N LEU A 279 24.88 -5.85 32.20
CA LEU A 279 25.65 -5.03 33.13
C LEU A 279 24.79 -4.14 34.01
N SER A 280 23.74 -3.59 33.45
CA SER A 280 22.80 -2.69 34.12
C SER A 280 21.41 -2.85 33.53
N PRO A 281 20.56 -3.73 34.11
CA PRO A 281 19.21 -3.98 33.60
C PRO A 281 18.35 -2.72 33.47
N SER A 282 18.44 -1.82 34.46
CA SER A 282 17.69 -0.56 34.44
C SER A 282 18.16 0.39 33.33
N ALA A 283 19.46 0.44 33.03
CA ALA A 283 19.97 1.24 31.90
C ALA A 283 19.56 0.64 30.57
N GLY A 284 19.52 -0.70 30.46
CA GLY A 284 18.99 -1.39 29.29
C GLY A 284 17.53 -1.02 29.01
N THR A 285 16.69 -1.04 30.07
CA THR A 285 15.27 -0.64 29.96
C THR A 285 15.10 0.83 29.54
N VAL A 286 15.90 1.75 30.10
CA VAL A 286 15.87 3.17 29.71
C VAL A 286 16.29 3.37 28.26
N MET A 287 17.32 2.64 27.79
CA MET A 287 17.75 2.71 26.39
C MET A 287 16.69 2.17 25.45
N GLU A 288 16.01 1.08 25.81
CA GLU A 288 14.92 0.53 25.00
C GLU A 288 13.75 1.53 24.92
N ASP A 289 13.39 2.18 26.04
CA ASP A 289 12.36 3.21 26.11
C ASP A 289 12.71 4.42 25.21
N LEU A 290 13.96 4.91 25.25
CA LEU A 290 14.44 6.01 24.42
C LEU A 290 14.45 5.70 22.90
N ILE A 291 14.55 4.42 22.52
CA ILE A 291 14.47 4.00 21.11
C ILE A 291 13.02 3.83 20.68
N GLN A 292 12.12 3.47 21.61
CA GLN A 292 10.69 3.26 21.34
C GLN A 292 9.93 4.59 21.45
N GLN A 293 9.72 5.26 20.33
CA GLN A 293 9.04 6.56 20.28
C GLN A 293 7.56 6.50 20.66
N GLY A 294 7.09 7.53 21.35
CA GLY A 294 5.68 7.74 21.68
C GLY A 294 5.23 7.14 23.01
N THR A 295 6.12 6.51 23.76
CA THR A 295 5.84 5.96 25.10
C THR A 295 7.03 6.22 26.02
N GLY A 296 6.77 6.68 27.25
CA GLY A 296 7.83 6.87 28.26
C GLY A 296 8.75 8.05 27.96
N LEU A 297 10.04 7.78 27.69
CA LEU A 297 11.05 8.77 27.37
C LEU A 297 11.36 8.79 25.88
N ASP A 298 11.19 9.93 25.25
CA ASP A 298 11.53 10.13 23.84
C ASP A 298 12.79 10.97 23.68
N LEU A 299 13.62 10.58 22.73
CA LEU A 299 14.75 11.38 22.26
C LEU A 299 14.28 12.25 21.09
N VAL A 300 14.25 13.57 21.28
CA VAL A 300 13.70 14.54 20.33
C VAL A 300 14.76 15.54 19.89
N GLU A 301 14.80 15.82 18.59
CA GLU A 301 15.58 16.92 18.04
C GLU A 301 14.69 18.12 17.76
N ARG A 302 14.92 19.25 18.46
CA ARG A 302 14.17 20.49 18.31
C ARG A 302 15.06 21.73 18.08
N PRO A 303 14.58 22.78 17.42
CA PRO A 303 15.34 24.03 17.33
C PRO A 303 15.41 24.74 18.69
N VAL A 304 16.44 25.57 18.87
CA VAL A 304 16.54 26.49 20.00
C VAL A 304 15.46 27.58 19.85
N ILE A 305 14.72 27.83 20.92
CA ILE A 305 13.70 28.90 20.95
C ILE A 305 14.34 30.24 21.36
N LYS A 306 13.71 31.37 21.00
CA LYS A 306 14.26 32.73 21.30
C LYS A 306 14.59 32.94 22.76
N ALA A 307 13.83 32.35 23.68
CA ALA A 307 14.02 32.48 25.13
C ALA A 307 15.27 31.71 25.65
N GLU A 308 15.83 30.80 24.86
CA GLU A 308 17.01 29.99 25.20
C GLU A 308 18.31 30.56 24.60
N VAL A 309 18.21 31.46 23.63
CA VAL A 309 19.36 32.06 22.97
C VAL A 309 20.22 32.82 23.99
N GLY A 310 21.52 32.54 23.98
CA GLY A 310 22.48 33.16 24.92
C GLY A 310 22.59 32.45 26.28
N LYS A 311 21.68 31.50 26.57
CA LYS A 311 21.73 30.72 27.82
C LYS A 311 22.70 29.56 27.70
N SER A 312 23.06 29.00 28.85
CA SER A 312 23.74 27.72 28.95
C SER A 312 22.77 26.57 28.65
N VAL A 313 23.29 25.47 28.10
CA VAL A 313 22.55 24.20 27.92
C VAL A 313 21.87 23.74 29.22
N ARG A 314 22.48 24.02 30.39
CA ARG A 314 21.94 23.65 31.71
C ARG A 314 20.81 24.52 32.23
N GLU A 315 20.57 25.65 31.57
CA GLU A 315 19.49 26.61 31.93
C GLU A 315 18.24 26.41 31.08
N THR A 316 18.19 25.36 30.28
CA THR A 316 17.00 24.95 29.53
C THR A 316 16.07 24.11 30.40
N ASP A 317 14.77 24.16 30.14
CA ASP A 317 13.76 23.38 30.88
C ASP A 317 13.83 21.89 30.54
N ASP A 318 14.41 21.53 29.40
CA ASP A 318 14.53 20.14 28.91
C ASP A 318 15.88 19.53 29.33
N LEU A 319 15.90 18.20 29.45
CA LEU A 319 17.14 17.45 29.60
C LEU A 319 17.88 17.37 28.25
N VAL A 320 18.81 18.31 28.02
CA VAL A 320 19.60 18.36 26.79
C VAL A 320 20.79 17.38 26.86
N VAL A 321 20.91 16.50 25.87
CA VAL A 321 22.00 15.53 25.73
C VAL A 321 23.14 16.08 24.86
N SER A 322 22.76 16.78 23.78
CA SER A 322 23.71 17.37 22.83
C SER A 322 23.14 18.56 22.08
N VAL A 323 24.03 19.39 21.54
CA VAL A 323 23.71 20.52 20.67
C VAL A 323 24.25 20.23 19.27
N LEU A 324 23.39 20.33 18.27
CA LEU A 324 23.77 20.27 16.86
C LEU A 324 23.99 21.70 16.35
N ARG A 325 25.23 22.08 16.10
CA ARG A 325 25.62 23.38 15.54
C ARG A 325 26.16 23.19 14.13
N GLY A 326 25.40 23.58 13.13
CA GLY A 326 25.69 23.25 11.73
C GLY A 326 25.65 21.73 11.51
N HIS A 327 26.81 21.12 11.30
CA HIS A 327 26.97 19.65 11.14
C HIS A 327 27.72 18.99 12.32
N ARG A 328 28.07 19.76 13.36
CA ARG A 328 28.82 19.26 14.50
C ARG A 328 27.90 18.96 15.66
N LEU A 329 27.94 17.73 16.14
CA LEU A 329 27.27 17.32 17.37
C LEU A 329 28.21 17.60 18.55
N ILE A 330 27.75 18.41 19.51
CA ILE A 330 28.49 18.90 20.68
C ILE A 330 27.81 18.32 21.91
N GLY A 331 28.54 17.64 22.77
CA GLY A 331 28.02 17.10 24.05
C GLY A 331 27.56 18.22 24.99
N TYR A 332 26.62 17.93 25.88
CA TYR A 332 26.08 18.90 26.84
C TYR A 332 27.16 19.41 27.85
N ASP A 333 28.23 18.67 28.03
CA ASP A 333 29.35 18.95 28.91
C ASP A 333 30.50 19.72 28.25
N ASP A 334 30.49 19.85 26.91
CA ASP A 334 31.50 20.62 26.18
C ASP A 334 31.20 22.12 26.30
N PRO A 335 32.20 22.94 26.75
CA PRO A 335 32.04 24.40 26.81
C PRO A 335 31.58 25.04 25.51
N ALA A 336 31.87 24.43 24.37
CA ALA A 336 31.43 24.91 23.06
C ALA A 336 29.92 24.77 22.84
N ALA A 337 29.19 24.00 23.66
CA ALA A 337 27.74 23.90 23.59
C ALA A 337 27.03 25.16 24.09
N SER A 338 27.73 26.00 24.87
CA SER A 338 27.21 27.25 25.44
C SER A 338 28.03 28.45 24.99
N PRO A 339 27.43 29.63 24.74
CA PRO A 339 26.00 29.91 24.78
C PRO A 339 25.25 29.33 23.56
N LEU A 340 23.95 29.04 23.76
CA LEU A 340 23.06 28.54 22.71
C LEU A 340 22.81 29.62 21.64
N GLN A 341 22.81 29.21 20.38
CA GLN A 341 22.58 30.05 19.21
C GLN A 341 21.21 29.77 18.59
N LEU A 342 20.60 30.75 17.94
CA LEU A 342 19.29 30.58 17.30
C LEU A 342 19.30 29.50 16.18
N THR A 343 20.46 29.28 15.58
CA THR A 343 20.65 28.27 14.52
C THR A 343 20.91 26.86 15.04
N ASP A 344 21.10 26.72 16.37
CA ASP A 344 21.36 25.42 16.98
C ASP A 344 20.08 24.56 17.06
N ARG A 345 20.29 23.26 17.07
CA ARG A 345 19.25 22.29 17.37
C ARG A 345 19.67 21.50 18.62
N LEU A 346 18.73 21.26 19.52
CA LEU A 346 18.94 20.52 20.74
C LEU A 346 18.47 19.08 20.58
N ILE A 347 19.28 18.15 21.04
CA ILE A 347 18.87 16.76 21.24
C ILE A 347 18.49 16.62 22.71
N THR A 348 17.18 16.45 22.95
CA THR A 348 16.59 16.47 24.30
C THR A 348 15.90 15.15 24.61
N ILE A 349 15.88 14.79 25.90
CA ILE A 349 15.06 13.70 26.41
C ILE A 349 13.81 14.34 27.02
N VAL A 350 12.65 13.94 26.50
CA VAL A 350 11.36 14.43 27.00
C VAL A 350 10.49 13.26 27.44
N ARG A 351 9.67 13.46 28.48
CA ARG A 351 8.68 12.46 28.87
C ARG A 351 7.41 12.65 28.10
N VAL A 352 6.96 11.64 27.40
CA VAL A 352 5.67 11.65 26.68
C VAL A 352 4.56 11.27 27.66
N SER A 353 3.77 12.27 28.05
CA SER A 353 2.54 12.04 28.83
C SER A 353 1.42 11.64 27.87
N GLY A 354 1.21 10.36 27.67
CA GLY A 354 -0.02 9.73 27.12
C GLY A 354 -0.73 10.37 25.92
N GLY A 355 0.01 10.92 24.95
CA GLY A 355 -0.56 11.45 23.70
C GLY A 355 0.56 12.05 22.86
N ALA A 356 0.79 11.52 21.66
CA ALA A 356 1.82 12.02 20.77
C ALA A 356 1.66 13.52 20.52
N PRO A 357 2.71 14.35 20.68
CA PRO A 357 2.64 15.75 20.31
C PRO A 357 2.44 15.86 18.79
N PRO A 358 1.50 16.66 18.30
CA PRO A 358 1.31 16.80 16.86
C PRO A 358 2.55 17.46 16.24
N LEU A 359 3.12 16.82 15.24
CA LEU A 359 4.23 17.33 14.40
C LEU A 359 3.97 18.71 13.76
N ASN A 360 2.77 19.28 13.95
CA ASN A 360 2.35 20.55 13.37
C ASN A 360 2.80 21.80 14.13
N THR A 361 3.35 21.69 15.33
CA THR A 361 3.82 22.87 16.08
C THR A 361 5.11 23.46 15.51
N LEU A 362 5.83 22.72 14.67
CA LEU A 362 7.08 23.18 14.06
C LEU A 362 6.89 23.98 12.75
N ARG A 363 5.68 23.99 12.17
CA ARG A 363 5.38 24.74 10.92
C ARG A 363 4.82 26.14 11.12
N GLN A 364 4.37 26.52 12.31
CA GLN A 364 3.70 27.80 12.54
C GLN A 364 4.55 28.88 13.21
N GLN A 365 5.82 28.63 13.52
CA GLN A 365 6.69 29.64 14.11
C GLN A 365 7.83 30.11 13.19
N GLY A 366 7.72 29.87 11.90
CA GLY A 366 8.67 30.28 10.86
C GLY A 366 8.01 31.13 9.76
N ALA A 367 7.13 32.07 10.12
CA ALA A 367 6.68 33.14 9.23
C ALA A 367 7.02 34.49 9.87
#